data_13fea75f84b8b8d149e44bf98e02811f
#
_entry.id   13fea75f84b8b8d149e44bf98e02811f
#
_cell.length_a   1.000
_cell.length_b   1.000
_cell.length_c   1.000
_cell.angle_alpha   90.00
_cell.angle_beta   90.00
_cell.angle_gamma   90.00
#
_symmetry.space_group_name_H-M   'P 1'
#
loop_
_entity.id
_entity.type
_entity.pdbx_description
1 polymer ?
#
loop_
_entity_poly.entity_id
_entity_poly.type
_entity_poly.pdbx_seq_one_letter_code
_entity_poly.pdbx_strand_id
1 'polypeptide(L)'
;EYFVALPAHHSAGSQQNGNEVAVTFWNRVCQYAAEWNKQYAANSTFAALMPSLRSFSSSQDGLEDQAQLRIGFRVPPGYNIEALRTQLEQWADQDEARISFSGEEMAFQTTRSTPVSRAFISAIRATGGQPVFKHKTGTSDMNVVGPVWGQNIVAYGPGDSRLDHTPKEHIHIAEYIQAIDVLELVLRELTLQREMT
;
A
#
# COMPACT_ATOMS: atom_id res chain seq x y z
N GLU A 1 -10.42 9.31 5.21
CA GLU A 1 -11.81 9.12 5.66
C GLU A 1 -12.72 10.15 5.01
N TYR A 2 -13.87 9.74 4.56
CA TYR A 2 -14.92 10.57 3.96
C TYR A 2 -16.17 10.48 4.84
N PHE A 3 -16.77 11.60 5.15
CA PHE A 3 -17.98 11.69 5.96
C PHE A 3 -18.97 12.65 5.33
N VAL A 4 -20.20 12.21 5.14
CA VAL A 4 -21.31 13.03 4.66
C VAL A 4 -22.49 12.93 5.64
N ALA A 5 -23.13 14.07 5.90
CA ALA A 5 -24.34 14.17 6.70
C ALA A 5 -25.32 15.09 5.95
N LEU A 6 -26.46 14.55 5.56
CA LEU A 6 -27.49 15.26 4.80
C LEU A 6 -28.81 15.26 5.58
N PRO A 7 -29.65 16.29 5.46
CA PRO A 7 -30.97 16.29 6.06
C PRO A 7 -31.78 15.08 5.62
N ALA A 8 -32.43 14.40 6.56
CA ALA A 8 -33.33 13.30 6.26
C ALA A 8 -34.53 13.82 5.44
N HIS A 9 -34.90 13.08 4.41
CA HIS A 9 -36.04 13.42 3.54
C HIS A 9 -36.94 12.22 3.29
N HIS A 10 -38.12 12.48 2.79
CA HIS A 10 -39.09 11.42 2.49
C HIS A 10 -38.57 10.52 1.35
N SER A 11 -38.66 9.21 1.51
CA SER A 11 -38.13 8.19 0.57
C SER A 11 -38.69 8.31 -0.87
N ALA A 12 -39.81 9.03 -1.07
CA ALA A 12 -40.36 9.35 -2.38
C ALA A 12 -39.81 10.66 -2.98
N GLY A 13 -38.88 11.33 -2.31
CA GLY A 13 -38.18 12.50 -2.82
C GLY A 13 -37.18 12.15 -3.90
N SER A 14 -36.81 13.13 -4.73
CA SER A 14 -35.76 12.99 -5.76
C SER A 14 -34.34 13.24 -5.26
N GLN A 15 -34.17 13.56 -3.99
CA GLN A 15 -32.86 13.86 -3.39
C GLN A 15 -32.16 12.58 -2.95
N GLN A 16 -30.85 12.54 -3.14
CA GLN A 16 -30.04 11.43 -2.64
C GLN A 16 -29.85 11.55 -1.12
N ASN A 17 -29.94 10.41 -0.44
CA ASN A 17 -29.60 10.35 0.99
C ASN A 17 -28.07 10.21 1.18
N GLY A 18 -27.58 10.37 2.41
CA GLY A 18 -26.16 10.31 2.74
C GLY A 18 -25.48 9.00 2.28
N ASN A 19 -26.19 7.88 2.34
CA ASN A 19 -25.67 6.58 1.88
C ASN A 19 -25.46 6.53 0.36
N GLU A 20 -26.42 7.05 -0.40
CA GLU A 20 -26.37 7.08 -1.87
C GLU A 20 -25.25 8.01 -2.35
N VAL A 21 -25.07 9.15 -1.69
CA VAL A 21 -23.95 10.07 -1.95
C VAL A 21 -22.60 9.40 -1.65
N ALA A 22 -22.47 8.72 -0.50
CA ALA A 22 -21.25 7.99 -0.15
C ALA A 22 -20.93 6.86 -1.14
N VAL A 23 -21.93 6.11 -1.59
CA VAL A 23 -21.75 5.07 -2.64
C VAL A 23 -21.33 5.71 -3.97
N THR A 24 -21.92 6.84 -4.32
CA THR A 24 -21.56 7.59 -5.54
C THR A 24 -20.12 8.07 -5.46
N PHE A 25 -19.68 8.59 -4.32
CA PHE A 25 -18.28 8.96 -4.09
C PHE A 25 -17.35 7.77 -4.26
N TRP A 26 -17.65 6.61 -3.66
CA TRP A 26 -16.86 5.40 -3.83
C TRP A 26 -16.77 4.95 -5.29
N ASN A 27 -17.86 5.01 -6.04
CA ASN A 27 -17.87 4.66 -7.46
C ASN A 27 -16.99 5.61 -8.28
N ARG A 28 -16.98 6.93 -7.99
CA ARG A 28 -16.07 7.90 -8.62
C ARG A 28 -14.60 7.55 -8.33
N VAL A 29 -14.29 7.18 -7.10
CA VAL A 29 -12.94 6.72 -6.72
C VAL A 29 -12.51 5.49 -7.52
N CYS A 30 -13.38 4.48 -7.63
CA CYS A 30 -13.11 3.27 -8.40
C CYS A 30 -12.91 3.57 -9.89
N GLN A 31 -13.77 4.40 -10.47
CA GLN A 31 -13.66 4.80 -11.87
C GLN A 31 -12.37 5.56 -12.15
N TYR A 32 -12.02 6.53 -11.32
CA TYR A 32 -10.78 7.27 -11.43
C TYR A 32 -9.55 6.35 -11.43
N ALA A 33 -9.50 5.39 -10.48
CA ALA A 33 -8.42 4.43 -10.42
C ALA A 33 -8.39 3.52 -11.65
N ALA A 34 -9.55 3.10 -12.17
CA ALA A 34 -9.63 2.26 -13.37
C ALA A 34 -9.13 3.00 -14.62
N GLU A 35 -9.50 4.27 -14.79
CA GLU A 35 -9.04 5.12 -15.90
C GLU A 35 -7.53 5.35 -15.83
N TRP A 36 -7.01 5.68 -14.64
CA TRP A 36 -5.58 5.82 -14.41
C TRP A 36 -4.82 4.53 -14.74
N ASN A 37 -5.30 3.40 -14.26
CA ASN A 37 -4.68 2.10 -14.48
C ASN A 37 -4.67 1.69 -15.95
N LYS A 38 -5.73 1.99 -16.68
CA LYS A 38 -5.81 1.74 -18.12
C LYS A 38 -4.70 2.46 -18.88
N GLN A 39 -4.31 3.63 -18.41
CA GLN A 39 -3.29 4.45 -19.07
C GLN A 39 -1.87 4.10 -18.60
N TYR A 40 -1.67 3.78 -17.32
CA TYR A 40 -0.33 3.76 -16.72
C TYR A 40 0.09 2.41 -16.10
N ALA A 41 -0.84 1.52 -15.76
CA ALA A 41 -0.48 0.31 -15.00
C ALA A 41 0.10 -0.84 -15.85
N ALA A 42 -0.02 -0.81 -17.17
CA ALA A 42 0.53 -1.80 -18.11
C ALA A 42 0.34 -3.26 -17.63
N ASN A 43 -0.83 -3.61 -17.06
CA ASN A 43 -1.17 -4.92 -16.49
C ASN A 43 -0.30 -5.35 -15.28
N SER A 44 0.39 -4.42 -14.62
CA SER A 44 1.18 -4.68 -13.41
C SER A 44 0.43 -4.19 -12.16
N THR A 45 0.18 -5.10 -11.23
CA THR A 45 -0.40 -4.73 -9.92
C THR A 45 0.50 -3.81 -9.10
N PHE A 46 1.82 -3.89 -9.29
CA PHE A 46 2.78 -3.01 -8.65
C PHE A 46 2.70 -1.57 -9.18
N ALA A 47 2.37 -1.40 -10.45
CA ALA A 47 2.19 -0.10 -11.10
C ALA A 47 0.74 0.42 -11.02
N ALA A 48 -0.17 -0.28 -10.34
CA ALA A 48 -1.58 0.08 -10.30
C ALA A 48 -1.93 0.96 -9.10
N LEU A 49 -2.81 1.94 -9.32
CA LEU A 49 -3.52 2.64 -8.27
C LEU A 49 -4.67 1.75 -7.80
N MET A 50 -4.66 1.33 -6.53
CA MET A 50 -5.62 0.37 -6.02
C MET A 50 -6.36 0.92 -4.79
N PRO A 51 -7.56 1.48 -4.98
CA PRO A 51 -8.44 1.82 -3.86
C PRO A 51 -9.02 0.56 -3.22
N SER A 52 -9.25 0.61 -1.93
CA SER A 52 -9.96 -0.45 -1.21
C SER A 52 -10.86 0.15 -0.13
N LEU A 53 -12.13 -0.20 -0.16
CA LEU A 53 -13.08 0.19 0.87
C LEU A 53 -12.80 -0.63 2.14
N ARG A 54 -12.32 0.04 3.19
CA ARG A 54 -11.94 -0.58 4.46
C ARG A 54 -13.10 -0.69 5.44
N SER A 55 -13.94 0.33 5.45
CA SER A 55 -15.19 0.31 6.19
C SER A 55 -16.21 1.22 5.54
N PHE A 56 -17.47 0.87 5.73
CA PHE A 56 -18.63 1.68 5.43
C PHE A 56 -19.55 1.60 6.65
N SER A 57 -19.90 2.72 7.23
CA SER A 57 -20.89 2.80 8.29
C SER A 57 -21.89 3.90 7.98
N SER A 58 -23.12 3.70 8.42
CA SER A 58 -24.16 4.68 8.29
C SER A 58 -25.05 4.72 9.53
N SER A 59 -25.63 5.87 9.77
CA SER A 59 -26.60 6.09 10.83
C SER A 59 -27.67 7.07 10.38
N GLN A 60 -28.82 6.99 11.01
CA GLN A 60 -29.94 7.89 10.81
C GLN A 60 -30.56 8.18 12.18
N ASP A 61 -30.78 9.45 12.49
CA ASP A 61 -31.38 9.89 13.74
C ASP A 61 -32.80 10.47 13.56
N GLY A 62 -33.34 10.40 12.35
CA GLY A 62 -34.61 10.96 11.94
C GLY A 62 -34.55 12.42 11.49
N LEU A 63 -33.41 13.09 11.66
CA LEU A 63 -33.16 14.46 11.20
C LEU A 63 -32.10 14.48 10.10
N GLU A 64 -31.10 13.62 10.21
CA GLU A 64 -29.99 13.50 9.29
C GLU A 64 -29.73 12.05 8.89
N ASP A 65 -29.33 11.85 7.64
CA ASP A 65 -28.74 10.64 7.11
C ASP A 65 -27.22 10.82 7.06
N GLN A 66 -26.49 10.00 7.82
CA GLN A 66 -25.04 10.09 7.91
C GLN A 66 -24.40 8.85 7.31
N ALA A 67 -23.31 9.04 6.56
CA ALA A 67 -22.48 7.94 6.06
C ALA A 67 -20.99 8.27 6.21
N GLN A 68 -20.21 7.24 6.56
CA GLN A 68 -18.77 7.33 6.69
C GLN A 68 -18.09 6.22 5.91
N LEU A 69 -17.12 6.59 5.07
CA LEU A 69 -16.25 5.67 4.35
C LEU A 69 -14.82 5.79 4.87
N ARG A 70 -14.18 4.64 5.04
CA ARG A 70 -12.73 4.57 5.18
C ARG A 70 -12.17 3.87 3.94
N ILE A 71 -11.41 4.63 3.14
CA ILE A 71 -10.84 4.15 1.90
C ILE A 71 -9.32 4.14 2.05
N GLY A 72 -8.71 2.98 1.82
CA GLY A 72 -7.26 2.86 1.70
C GLY A 72 -6.84 2.88 0.24
N PHE A 73 -5.72 3.51 -0.06
CA PHE A 73 -5.12 3.51 -1.39
C PHE A 73 -3.76 2.82 -1.35
N ARG A 74 -3.54 1.94 -2.29
CA ARG A 74 -2.19 1.50 -2.64
C ARG A 74 -1.78 2.29 -3.86
N VAL A 75 -0.71 3.09 -3.72
CA VAL A 75 -0.21 3.98 -4.76
C VAL A 75 1.06 3.41 -5.39
N PRO A 76 1.20 3.48 -6.73
CA PRO A 76 2.43 3.04 -7.39
C PRO A 76 3.59 4.02 -7.16
N PRO A 77 4.86 3.57 -7.36
CA PRO A 77 6.02 4.46 -7.28
C PRO A 77 5.89 5.65 -8.24
N GLY A 78 6.24 6.84 -7.74
CA GLY A 78 6.19 8.08 -8.53
C GLY A 78 4.78 8.65 -8.77
N TYR A 79 3.76 8.07 -8.15
CA TYR A 79 2.40 8.59 -8.24
C TYR A 79 2.27 9.96 -7.55
N ASN A 80 1.56 10.88 -8.17
CA ASN A 80 1.31 12.20 -7.59
C ASN A 80 0.16 12.13 -6.58
N ILE A 81 0.50 11.95 -5.29
CA ILE A 81 -0.46 11.86 -4.19
C ILE A 81 -1.24 13.16 -4.01
N GLU A 82 -0.59 14.32 -4.20
CA GLU A 82 -1.25 15.60 -4.07
C GLU A 82 -2.35 15.82 -5.12
N ALA A 83 -2.13 15.31 -6.34
CA ALA A 83 -3.18 15.36 -7.36
C ALA A 83 -4.40 14.50 -7.00
N LEU A 84 -4.16 13.33 -6.41
CA LEU A 84 -5.25 12.48 -5.90
C LEU A 84 -6.00 13.18 -4.75
N ARG A 85 -5.27 13.74 -3.81
CA ARG A 85 -5.81 14.47 -2.66
C ARG A 85 -6.73 15.60 -3.12
N THR A 86 -6.23 16.47 -3.98
CA THR A 86 -6.99 17.58 -4.57
C THR A 86 -8.26 17.10 -5.26
N GLN A 87 -8.18 15.99 -6.00
CA GLN A 87 -9.34 15.43 -6.69
C GLN A 87 -10.39 14.89 -5.71
N LEU A 88 -9.95 14.22 -4.64
CA LEU A 88 -10.84 13.70 -3.61
C LEU A 88 -11.50 14.83 -2.80
N GLU A 89 -10.75 15.90 -2.50
CA GLU A 89 -11.26 17.10 -1.84
C GLU A 89 -12.33 17.79 -2.69
N GLN A 90 -12.08 17.97 -4.00
CA GLN A 90 -13.05 18.55 -4.92
C GLN A 90 -14.36 17.76 -4.96
N TRP A 91 -14.29 16.43 -4.93
CA TRP A 91 -15.51 15.61 -4.90
C TRP A 91 -16.22 15.66 -3.56
N ALA A 92 -15.47 15.73 -2.45
CA ALA A 92 -16.07 15.89 -1.13
C ALA A 92 -16.78 17.24 -0.99
N ASP A 93 -16.18 18.33 -1.50
CA ASP A 93 -16.81 19.66 -1.54
C ASP A 93 -18.09 19.66 -2.37
N GLN A 94 -18.12 18.98 -3.51
CA GLN A 94 -19.32 18.82 -4.34
C GLN A 94 -20.45 18.08 -3.62
N ASP A 95 -20.08 17.15 -2.75
CA ASP A 95 -21.00 16.32 -1.97
C ASP A 95 -21.40 17.00 -0.63
N GLU A 96 -20.93 18.21 -0.35
CA GLU A 96 -21.03 18.88 0.98
C GLU A 96 -20.50 17.99 2.11
N ALA A 97 -19.49 17.18 1.81
CA ALA A 97 -18.91 16.19 2.70
C ALA A 97 -17.58 16.68 3.28
N ARG A 98 -17.18 16.07 4.39
CA ARG A 98 -15.86 16.26 4.99
C ARG A 98 -14.92 15.12 4.60
N ILE A 99 -13.67 15.45 4.31
CA ILE A 99 -12.65 14.47 4.03
C ILE A 99 -11.41 14.73 4.90
N SER A 100 -10.73 13.65 5.32
CA SER A 100 -9.46 13.71 6.03
C SER A 100 -8.53 12.62 5.54
N PHE A 101 -7.22 12.89 5.59
CA PHE A 101 -6.17 11.99 5.13
C PHE A 101 -5.25 11.60 6.28
N SER A 102 -4.73 10.39 6.26
CA SER A 102 -3.80 9.88 7.26
C SER A 102 -3.00 8.68 6.72
N GLY A 103 -1.85 8.40 7.33
CA GLY A 103 -1.05 7.22 7.01
C GLY A 103 -0.45 7.25 5.60
N GLU A 104 0.03 8.39 5.17
CA GLU A 104 0.63 8.58 3.85
C GLU A 104 2.08 8.11 3.86
N GLU A 105 2.31 6.97 3.20
CA GLU A 105 3.62 6.42 2.99
C GLU A 105 3.94 6.37 1.49
N MET A 106 5.04 7.01 1.10
CA MET A 106 5.49 6.98 -0.29
C MET A 106 5.96 5.60 -0.69
N ALA A 107 5.57 5.16 -1.89
CA ALA A 107 6.10 3.92 -2.45
C ALA A 107 7.62 4.05 -2.65
N PHE A 108 8.38 3.07 -2.14
CA PHE A 108 9.83 3.06 -2.23
C PHE A 108 10.33 1.84 -3.03
N GLN A 109 11.27 2.07 -3.92
CA GLN A 109 11.89 1.03 -4.73
C GLN A 109 13.40 1.26 -4.79
N THR A 110 14.18 0.19 -4.58
CA THR A 110 15.63 0.21 -4.73
C THR A 110 16.08 -0.37 -6.07
N THR A 111 17.32 -0.09 -6.44
CA THR A 111 17.97 -0.75 -7.57
C THR A 111 18.42 -2.16 -7.17
N ARG A 112 18.48 -3.07 -8.17
CA ARG A 112 18.89 -4.46 -7.95
C ARG A 112 20.39 -4.64 -7.68
N SER A 113 21.21 -3.62 -7.94
CA SER A 113 22.67 -3.73 -7.90
C SER A 113 23.29 -2.80 -6.84
N THR A 114 22.95 -3.02 -5.58
CA THR A 114 23.57 -2.35 -4.44
C THR A 114 24.59 -3.28 -3.76
N PRO A 115 25.56 -2.78 -2.97
CA PRO A 115 26.43 -3.62 -2.15
C PRO A 115 25.65 -4.60 -1.29
N VAL A 116 24.60 -4.14 -0.62
CA VAL A 116 23.74 -4.99 0.23
C VAL A 116 23.04 -6.08 -0.58
N SER A 117 22.46 -5.75 -1.72
CA SER A 117 21.79 -6.77 -2.56
C SER A 117 22.75 -7.80 -3.13
N ARG A 118 24.00 -7.41 -3.46
CA ARG A 118 25.05 -8.35 -3.89
C ARG A 118 25.46 -9.32 -2.77
N ALA A 119 25.62 -8.82 -1.54
CA ALA A 119 25.91 -9.65 -0.38
C ALA A 119 24.80 -10.68 -0.14
N PHE A 120 23.53 -10.29 -0.22
CA PHE A 120 22.40 -11.22 -0.13
C PHE A 120 22.40 -12.27 -1.27
N ILE A 121 22.66 -11.86 -2.51
CA ILE A 121 22.74 -12.79 -3.64
C ILE A 121 23.84 -13.83 -3.41
N SER A 122 25.03 -13.39 -2.95
CA SER A 122 26.16 -14.25 -2.63
C SER A 122 25.81 -15.24 -1.52
N ALA A 123 25.29 -14.74 -0.39
CA ALA A 123 24.94 -15.56 0.77
C ALA A 123 23.82 -16.59 0.47
N ILE A 124 22.77 -16.20 -0.25
CA ILE A 124 21.69 -17.10 -0.65
C ILE A 124 22.23 -18.25 -1.52
N ARG A 125 23.14 -17.96 -2.46
CA ARG A 125 23.78 -19.00 -3.29
C ARG A 125 24.68 -19.90 -2.47
N ALA A 126 25.44 -19.34 -1.54
CA ALA A 126 26.35 -20.11 -0.67
C ALA A 126 25.59 -21.10 0.24
N THR A 127 24.37 -20.78 0.64
CA THR A 127 23.47 -21.67 1.40
C THR A 127 22.61 -22.58 0.53
N GLY A 128 22.89 -22.67 -0.79
CA GLY A 128 22.18 -23.54 -1.72
C GLY A 128 20.85 -22.99 -2.25
N GLY A 129 20.49 -21.75 -1.91
CA GLY A 129 19.28 -21.09 -2.36
C GLY A 129 19.41 -20.45 -3.76
N GLN A 130 18.26 -20.07 -4.32
CA GLN A 130 18.19 -19.31 -5.57
C GLN A 130 17.66 -17.90 -5.29
N PRO A 131 18.48 -16.84 -5.45
CA PRO A 131 18.04 -15.48 -5.20
C PRO A 131 17.02 -15.03 -6.23
N VAL A 132 15.89 -14.51 -5.76
CA VAL A 132 14.82 -13.96 -6.60
C VAL A 132 14.43 -12.58 -6.07
N PHE A 133 14.43 -11.58 -6.95
CA PHE A 133 13.91 -10.26 -6.62
C PHE A 133 12.39 -10.23 -6.77
N LYS A 134 11.72 -9.71 -5.77
CA LYS A 134 10.27 -9.52 -5.77
C LYS A 134 9.92 -8.04 -5.58
N HIS A 135 8.85 -7.60 -6.22
CA HIS A 135 8.21 -6.34 -5.88
C HIS A 135 7.09 -6.64 -4.88
N LYS A 136 7.25 -6.16 -3.65
CA LYS A 136 6.20 -6.27 -2.64
C LYS A 136 5.23 -5.11 -2.79
N THR A 137 3.93 -5.40 -2.84
CA THR A 137 2.89 -4.38 -3.04
C THR A 137 2.36 -3.80 -1.72
N GLY A 138 2.76 -4.34 -0.57
CA GLY A 138 2.40 -3.85 0.76
C GLY A 138 3.37 -2.77 1.25
N THR A 139 2.91 -1.92 2.16
CA THR A 139 3.76 -0.99 2.92
C THR A 139 4.66 -1.78 3.87
N SER A 140 5.89 -1.33 4.07
CA SER A 140 6.85 -1.90 5.02
C SER A 140 7.73 -0.78 5.58
N ASP A 141 8.56 -1.09 6.56
CA ASP A 141 9.54 -0.14 7.13
C ASP A 141 10.43 0.49 6.05
N MET A 142 10.59 -0.19 4.93
CA MET A 142 11.33 0.30 3.77
C MET A 142 10.74 1.61 3.19
N ASN A 143 9.44 1.83 3.33
CA ASN A 143 8.78 3.08 2.92
C ASN A 143 9.18 4.26 3.81
N VAL A 144 9.40 3.99 5.11
CA VAL A 144 9.78 5.01 6.11
C VAL A 144 11.29 5.28 6.07
N VAL A 145 12.10 4.22 6.11
CA VAL A 145 13.56 4.37 6.24
C VAL A 145 14.26 4.57 4.89
N GLY A 146 13.69 4.07 3.80
CA GLY A 146 14.28 4.12 2.46
C GLY A 146 14.59 5.54 1.96
N PRO A 147 13.71 6.53 2.10
CA PRO A 147 13.99 7.91 1.74
C PRO A 147 15.21 8.51 2.46
N VAL A 148 15.51 8.02 3.68
CA VAL A 148 16.64 8.50 4.51
C VAL A 148 17.89 7.67 4.25
N TRP A 149 17.78 6.34 4.20
CA TRP A 149 18.93 5.44 4.04
C TRP A 149 19.37 5.26 2.58
N GLY A 150 18.51 5.66 1.63
CA GLY A 150 18.79 5.60 0.19
C GLY A 150 18.71 4.19 -0.37
N GLN A 151 19.46 3.94 -1.45
CA GLN A 151 19.34 2.73 -2.24
C GLN A 151 19.96 1.46 -1.60
N ASN A 152 20.74 1.60 -0.54
CA ASN A 152 21.44 0.49 0.12
C ASN A 152 20.54 -0.22 1.15
N ILE A 153 19.37 -0.64 0.73
CA ILE A 153 18.38 -1.30 1.57
C ILE A 153 17.76 -2.50 0.85
N VAL A 154 17.50 -3.56 1.58
CA VAL A 154 16.85 -4.79 1.11
C VAL A 154 15.87 -5.27 2.17
N ALA A 155 14.68 -5.66 1.77
CA ALA A 155 13.78 -6.46 2.60
C ALA A 155 14.05 -7.95 2.31
N TYR A 156 14.39 -8.72 3.34
CA TYR A 156 14.67 -10.14 3.25
C TYR A 156 14.01 -10.87 4.42
N GLY A 157 13.47 -12.04 4.17
CA GLY A 157 12.91 -12.91 5.19
C GLY A 157 12.50 -14.26 4.60
N PRO A 158 12.39 -15.30 5.46
CA PRO A 158 11.85 -16.59 5.08
C PRO A 158 10.33 -16.56 4.93
N GLY A 159 9.75 -17.59 4.34
CA GLY A 159 8.32 -17.75 4.16
C GLY A 159 7.79 -17.30 2.80
N ASP A 160 6.53 -17.62 2.55
CA ASP A 160 5.84 -17.24 1.32
C ASP A 160 4.95 -16.00 1.57
N SER A 161 5.40 -14.85 1.11
CA SER A 161 4.69 -13.58 1.26
C SER A 161 3.28 -13.53 0.61
N ARG A 162 2.89 -14.55 -0.17
CA ARG A 162 1.50 -14.69 -0.64
C ARG A 162 0.55 -15.16 0.45
N LEU A 163 1.08 -15.70 1.53
CA LEU A 163 0.34 -16.15 2.69
C LEU A 163 0.22 -15.09 3.80
N ASP A 164 0.97 -13.97 3.67
CA ASP A 164 0.95 -12.88 4.64
C ASP A 164 -0.49 -12.45 4.94
N HIS A 165 -0.84 -12.34 6.23
CA HIS A 165 -2.16 -11.92 6.71
C HIS A 165 -3.32 -12.87 6.34
N THR A 166 -3.02 -14.14 6.03
CA THR A 166 -4.05 -15.16 5.79
C THR A 166 -4.09 -16.19 6.92
N PRO A 167 -5.21 -16.91 7.12
CA PRO A 167 -5.27 -18.00 8.09
C PRO A 167 -4.33 -19.19 7.79
N LYS A 168 -3.67 -19.18 6.62
CA LYS A 168 -2.71 -20.20 6.19
C LYS A 168 -1.26 -19.74 6.33
N GLU A 169 -1.04 -18.56 6.91
CA GLU A 169 0.31 -18.04 7.13
C GLU A 169 1.12 -18.99 8.00
N HIS A 170 2.26 -19.40 7.53
CA HIS A 170 3.18 -20.30 8.21
C HIS A 170 4.60 -20.14 7.68
N ILE A 171 5.55 -20.65 8.45
CA ILE A 171 6.97 -20.74 8.07
C ILE A 171 7.48 -22.15 8.32
N HIS A 172 8.29 -22.67 7.42
CA HIS A 172 9.02 -23.90 7.63
C HIS A 172 10.25 -23.64 8.50
N ILE A 173 10.46 -24.43 9.55
CA ILE A 173 11.59 -24.27 10.49
C ILE A 173 12.93 -24.33 9.76
N ALA A 174 13.09 -25.24 8.77
CA ALA A 174 14.30 -25.36 7.99
C ALA A 174 14.60 -24.08 7.18
N GLU A 175 13.57 -23.44 6.61
CA GLU A 175 13.68 -22.17 5.87
C GLU A 175 14.03 -21.01 6.81
N TYR A 176 13.46 -21.01 8.02
CA TYR A 176 13.80 -20.04 9.05
C TYR A 176 15.29 -20.13 9.46
N ILE A 177 15.81 -21.34 9.70
CA ILE A 177 17.22 -21.56 10.04
C ILE A 177 18.12 -21.13 8.88
N GLN A 178 17.78 -21.52 7.63
CA GLN A 178 18.54 -21.09 6.46
C GLN A 178 18.58 -19.57 6.32
N ALA A 179 17.51 -18.88 6.65
CA ALA A 179 17.47 -17.41 6.61
C ALA A 179 18.43 -16.78 7.63
N ILE A 180 18.62 -17.38 8.79
CA ILE A 180 19.62 -16.97 9.79
C ILE A 180 21.04 -17.13 9.23
N ASP A 181 21.35 -18.27 8.62
CA ASP A 181 22.65 -18.54 8.00
C ASP A 181 22.97 -17.52 6.89
N VAL A 182 21.97 -17.19 6.07
CA VAL A 182 22.10 -16.13 5.04
C VAL A 182 22.41 -14.79 5.67
N LEU A 183 21.68 -14.39 6.71
CA LEU A 183 21.90 -13.10 7.40
C LEU A 183 23.29 -13.05 8.04
N GLU A 184 23.78 -14.12 8.66
CA GLU A 184 25.11 -14.20 9.24
C GLU A 184 26.18 -13.96 8.18
N LEU A 185 26.09 -14.62 7.02
CA LEU A 185 27.02 -14.45 5.90
C LEU A 185 27.00 -13.01 5.37
N VAL A 186 25.82 -12.41 5.20
CA VAL A 186 25.68 -11.03 4.74
C VAL A 186 26.34 -10.06 5.71
N LEU A 187 26.08 -10.20 7.02
CA LEU A 187 26.66 -9.33 8.04
C LEU A 187 28.18 -9.44 8.07
N ARG A 188 28.72 -10.65 7.98
CA ARG A 188 30.19 -10.86 7.91
C ARG A 188 30.78 -10.20 6.66
N GLU A 189 30.19 -10.38 5.49
CA GLU A 189 30.70 -9.77 4.24
C GLU A 189 30.70 -8.24 4.32
N LEU A 190 29.59 -7.63 4.78
CA LEU A 190 29.46 -6.17 4.86
C LEU A 190 30.39 -5.54 5.93
N THR A 191 30.66 -6.27 7.03
CA THR A 191 31.60 -5.81 8.07
C THR A 191 33.03 -5.80 7.54
N LEU A 192 33.46 -6.88 6.88
CA LEU A 192 34.79 -6.97 6.29
C LEU A 192 35.05 -5.91 5.20
N GLN A 193 34.02 -5.62 4.38
CA GLN A 193 34.14 -4.54 3.37
C GLN A 193 34.33 -3.16 4.00
N ARG A 194 33.78 -2.91 5.19
CA ARG A 194 33.93 -1.64 5.90
C ARG A 194 35.32 -1.45 6.52
N GLU A 195 35.97 -2.52 6.92
CA GLU A 195 37.31 -2.48 7.50
C GLU A 195 38.44 -2.26 6.44
N MET A 196 38.08 -2.48 5.15
CA MET A 196 39.01 -2.32 4.02
C MET A 196 38.90 -0.96 3.32
N THR A 197 37.98 -0.09 3.72
CA THR A 197 37.74 1.26 3.17
C THR A 197 38.12 2.35 4.14
#